data_fd9d92e891c3a0eaecff70724d342d4e
#
_entry.id   fd9d92e891c3a0eaecff70724d342d4e
#
_cell.length_a   1.000
_cell.length_b   1.000
_cell.length_c   1.000
_cell.angle_alpha   90.00
_cell.angle_beta   90.00
_cell.angle_gamma   90.00
#
_symmetry.space_group_name_H-M   'P 1'
#
loop_
_entity.id
_entity.type
_entity.pdbx_description
1 polymer ?
#
loop_
_entity_poly.entity_id
_entity_poly.type
_entity_poly.pdbx_seq_one_letter_code
_entity_poly.pdbx_strand_id
1 'polypeptide(L)'
;MIDWITAVLPCKHDPSKLVSGMVMSFDSQGNNEWVVNKQVTVEGSYSSKIQVKSHTDSTIWISGNPTKFLQGHNIFGTDDLRYLMSKFFDALLKHEDLGLCPTEKQYQGIQDGDYTLKRVDLNQSWHLKDRETVLAWIRAAGSCARLKHRGAGQYTGDTLYFGKNSRRWAVKCYSKGHEINAKSHKLPDELQIPELMEWADKALRIEIVIRSIQLKDWLLHSGKSWTPDTSKMLLCSCVIDDLEITDNMALPDDLLTALPTRLKGIYALWLNGEDLRQSLPKNTFYRYRRTFLEHGIDISIVHDKHRNNIVPLVRYLEAQPADIPQWAYEKNLVA
;
A
#
# COMPACT_ATOMS: atom_id res chain seq x y z
N MET A 1 -4.59 0.63 9.07
CA MET A 1 -3.61 1.61 9.59
C MET A 1 -3.31 2.70 8.58
N ILE A 2 -2.85 3.85 9.06
CA ILE A 2 -2.39 4.97 8.22
C ILE A 2 -0.95 4.71 7.78
N ASP A 3 -0.67 4.84 6.48
CA ASP A 3 0.63 4.52 5.89
C ASP A 3 1.36 5.76 5.35
N TRP A 4 0.78 6.44 4.36
CA TRP A 4 1.36 7.63 3.77
C TRP A 4 0.52 8.87 4.03
N ILE A 5 1.16 9.98 4.33
CA ILE A 5 0.51 11.28 4.50
C ILE A 5 1.22 12.33 3.65
N THR A 6 0.43 13.15 2.98
CA THR A 6 0.86 14.45 2.46
C THR A 6 -0.04 15.50 3.07
N ALA A 7 0.54 16.46 3.79
CA ALA A 7 -0.23 17.46 4.53
C ALA A 7 0.45 18.84 4.51
N VAL A 8 -0.34 19.87 4.81
CA VAL A 8 0.14 21.23 5.10
C VAL A 8 -0.16 21.50 6.57
N LEU A 9 0.91 21.74 7.35
CA LEU A 9 0.85 21.96 8.79
C LEU A 9 1.10 23.43 9.12
N PRO A 10 0.38 24.01 10.08
CA PRO A 10 0.68 25.35 10.61
C PRO A 10 1.99 25.26 11.41
N CYS A 11 3.03 25.92 10.94
CA CYS A 11 4.34 25.95 11.60
C CYS A 11 5.13 27.15 11.13
N LYS A 12 5.47 28.06 12.06
CA LYS A 12 6.47 29.09 11.82
C LYS A 12 7.84 28.42 11.68
N HIS A 13 8.63 28.84 10.71
CA HIS A 13 9.92 28.24 10.39
C HIS A 13 10.81 29.23 9.64
N ASP A 14 12.07 28.87 9.43
CA ASP A 14 12.98 29.57 8.51
C ASP A 14 12.88 28.93 7.11
N PRO A 15 12.28 29.62 6.11
CA PRO A 15 12.13 29.05 4.77
C PRO A 15 13.44 28.67 4.10
N SER A 16 14.55 29.34 4.43
CA SER A 16 15.87 29.07 3.84
C SER A 16 16.42 27.70 4.23
N LYS A 17 16.05 27.20 5.40
CA LYS A 17 16.44 25.86 5.90
C LYS A 17 15.63 24.71 5.29
N LEU A 18 14.50 25.02 4.66
CA LEU A 18 13.63 24.01 4.03
C LEU A 18 13.82 23.93 2.49
N VAL A 19 15.01 24.26 2.02
CA VAL A 19 15.42 24.19 0.62
C VAL A 19 16.71 23.40 0.50
N SER A 20 16.67 22.24 -0.20
CA SER A 20 17.86 21.41 -0.44
C SER A 20 18.58 21.73 -1.76
N GLY A 21 18.08 22.71 -2.51
CA GLY A 21 18.58 23.13 -3.80
C GLY A 21 17.45 23.66 -4.70
N MET A 22 17.76 23.91 -5.96
CA MET A 22 16.80 24.43 -6.94
C MET A 22 16.83 23.62 -8.23
N VAL A 23 15.68 23.56 -8.91
CA VAL A 23 15.56 23.13 -10.30
C VAL A 23 15.15 24.32 -11.12
N MET A 24 15.88 24.60 -12.20
CA MET A 24 15.63 25.70 -13.10
C MET A 24 15.36 25.15 -14.49
N SER A 25 14.41 25.72 -15.20
CA SER A 25 14.17 25.47 -16.63
C SER A 25 14.62 26.69 -17.42
N PHE A 26 15.26 26.43 -18.54
CA PHE A 26 15.70 27.48 -19.47
C PHE A 26 15.04 27.22 -20.83
N ASP A 27 14.66 28.29 -21.50
CA ASP A 27 14.21 28.25 -22.89
C ASP A 27 15.39 27.98 -23.85
N SER A 28 15.09 27.84 -25.14
CA SER A 28 16.11 27.62 -26.19
C SER A 28 17.08 28.78 -26.37
N GLN A 29 16.80 29.95 -25.77
CA GLN A 29 17.63 31.17 -25.81
C GLN A 29 18.45 31.35 -24.54
N GLY A 30 18.28 30.44 -23.53
CA GLY A 30 18.99 30.50 -22.25
C GLY A 30 18.32 31.40 -21.20
N ASN A 31 17.10 31.89 -21.44
CA ASN A 31 16.35 32.64 -20.43
C ASN A 31 15.70 31.68 -19.43
N ASN A 32 15.65 32.09 -18.17
CA ASN A 32 15.01 31.32 -17.12
C ASN A 32 13.48 31.35 -17.27
N GLU A 33 12.85 30.19 -17.49
CA GLU A 33 11.40 30.06 -17.58
C GLU A 33 10.75 29.93 -16.20
N TRP A 34 11.33 29.07 -15.33
CA TRP A 34 10.85 28.87 -13.97
C TRP A 34 11.93 28.31 -13.06
N VAL A 35 11.75 28.54 -11.77
CA VAL A 35 12.60 27.99 -10.71
C VAL A 35 11.71 27.33 -9.66
N VAL A 36 12.07 26.11 -9.24
CA VAL A 36 11.39 25.38 -8.18
C VAL A 36 12.42 24.97 -7.11
N ASN A 37 12.14 25.32 -5.87
CA ASN A 37 12.94 24.87 -4.73
C ASN A 37 12.72 23.38 -4.48
N LYS A 38 13.81 22.63 -4.35
CA LYS A 38 13.76 21.24 -3.91
C LYS A 38 13.45 21.16 -2.42
N GLN A 39 12.61 20.22 -2.08
CA GLN A 39 12.28 19.88 -0.72
C GLN A 39 13.46 19.27 0.02
N VAL A 40 13.52 19.47 1.33
CA VAL A 40 14.49 18.82 2.21
C VAL A 40 14.01 17.39 2.49
N THR A 41 14.94 16.45 2.50
CA THR A 41 14.70 15.07 2.93
C THR A 41 15.20 14.91 4.36
N VAL A 42 14.30 14.56 5.26
CA VAL A 42 14.60 14.36 6.69
C VAL A 42 14.68 12.86 6.95
N GLU A 43 15.73 12.42 7.62
CA GLU A 43 15.89 11.02 8.03
C GLU A 43 15.30 10.80 9.41
N GLY A 44 14.49 9.76 9.53
CA GLY A 44 13.94 9.27 10.79
C GLY A 44 14.60 7.96 11.23
N SER A 45 13.89 7.17 12.00
CA SER A 45 14.35 5.88 12.47
C SER A 45 14.76 4.96 11.32
N TYR A 46 15.91 4.30 11.47
CA TYR A 46 16.45 3.35 10.49
C TYR A 46 16.55 3.91 9.07
N SER A 47 17.01 5.17 8.93
CA SER A 47 17.18 5.85 7.62
C SER A 47 15.89 5.96 6.79
N SER A 48 14.73 5.87 7.42
CA SER A 48 13.45 6.18 6.77
C SER A 48 13.38 7.67 6.46
N LYS A 49 12.67 8.05 5.38
CA LYS A 49 12.75 9.43 4.86
C LYS A 49 11.39 10.06 4.71
N ILE A 50 11.31 11.32 5.13
CA ILE A 50 10.17 12.22 4.91
C ILE A 50 10.64 13.45 4.15
N GLN A 51 9.79 13.98 3.29
CA GLN A 51 10.04 15.22 2.56
C GLN A 51 9.35 16.38 3.25
N VAL A 52 10.08 17.46 3.45
CA VAL A 52 9.60 18.71 4.06
C VAL A 52 9.97 19.89 3.19
N LYS A 53 9.07 20.85 3.02
CA LYS A 53 9.36 22.13 2.36
C LYS A 53 8.52 23.26 2.95
N SER A 54 9.00 24.48 2.81
CA SER A 54 8.21 25.66 3.06
C SER A 54 7.01 25.73 2.11
N HIS A 55 5.82 25.99 2.63
CA HIS A 55 4.60 26.21 1.83
C HIS A 55 4.21 27.69 1.84
N THR A 56 4.22 28.32 3.02
CA THR A 56 4.13 29.76 3.25
C THR A 56 5.02 30.08 4.45
N ASP A 57 5.22 31.33 4.79
CA ASP A 57 6.03 31.75 5.96
C ASP A 57 5.55 31.17 7.30
N SER A 58 4.33 30.67 7.36
CA SER A 58 3.69 30.14 8.58
C SER A 58 3.17 28.71 8.43
N THR A 59 3.43 28.07 7.30
CA THR A 59 3.00 26.69 7.05
C THR A 59 4.08 25.89 6.32
N ILE A 60 4.23 24.64 6.69
CA ILE A 60 5.12 23.67 6.04
C ILE A 60 4.29 22.59 5.31
N TRP A 61 4.83 22.10 4.21
CA TRP A 61 4.31 20.93 3.51
C TRP A 61 5.18 19.73 3.85
N ILE A 62 4.54 18.60 4.17
CA ILE A 62 5.19 17.33 4.46
C ILE A 62 4.66 16.24 3.54
N SER A 63 5.50 15.24 3.21
CA SER A 63 5.07 14.05 2.48
C SER A 63 5.96 12.85 2.80
N GLY A 64 5.35 11.73 3.15
CA GLY A 64 6.05 10.47 3.41
C GLY A 64 5.22 9.55 4.28
N ASN A 65 5.89 8.54 4.85
CA ASN A 65 5.30 7.56 5.75
C ASN A 65 5.66 7.87 7.21
N PRO A 66 4.78 8.49 8.00
CA PRO A 66 5.06 8.85 9.39
C PRO A 66 5.35 7.65 10.28
N THR A 67 4.60 6.56 10.09
CA THR A 67 4.80 5.31 10.84
C THR A 67 6.20 4.76 10.61
N LYS A 68 6.63 4.67 9.35
CA LYS A 68 7.98 4.21 9.02
C LYS A 68 9.06 5.17 9.52
N PHE A 69 8.78 6.48 9.53
CA PHE A 69 9.69 7.50 10.06
C PHE A 69 9.92 7.33 11.55
N LEU A 70 8.89 6.96 12.31
CA LEU A 70 8.99 6.79 13.77
C LEU A 70 9.64 5.47 14.20
N GLN A 71 9.33 4.36 13.49
CA GLN A 71 9.67 3.00 13.95
C GLN A 71 10.47 2.16 12.94
N GLY A 72 10.82 2.71 11.76
CA GLY A 72 11.64 2.03 10.74
C GLY A 72 10.88 1.10 9.80
N HIS A 73 9.67 0.71 10.11
CA HIS A 73 8.82 -0.15 9.27
C HIS A 73 7.37 0.32 9.25
N ASN A 74 6.60 -0.19 8.28
CA ASN A 74 5.15 0.03 8.15
C ASN A 74 4.39 -1.30 8.06
N ILE A 75 4.85 -2.33 8.77
CA ILE A 75 4.12 -3.61 8.88
C ILE A 75 2.95 -3.41 9.83
N PHE A 76 3.21 -2.81 10.99
CA PHE A 76 2.22 -2.38 11.98
C PHE A 76 2.15 -0.86 12.05
N GLY A 77 1.10 -0.33 12.66
CA GLY A 77 0.90 1.09 12.87
C GLY A 77 -0.49 1.39 13.43
N THR A 78 -0.86 2.65 13.52
CA THR A 78 -2.11 3.12 14.13
C THR A 78 -3.14 3.58 13.09
N ASP A 79 -4.41 3.58 13.46
CA ASP A 79 -5.53 4.22 12.75
C ASP A 79 -5.86 5.61 13.31
N ASP A 80 -5.25 5.99 14.42
CA ASP A 80 -5.41 7.32 15.00
C ASP A 80 -4.50 8.34 14.30
N LEU A 81 -5.08 9.09 13.37
CA LEU A 81 -4.37 10.12 12.59
C LEU A 81 -3.80 11.23 13.47
N ARG A 82 -4.55 11.69 14.46
CA ARG A 82 -4.11 12.79 15.31
C ARG A 82 -2.96 12.38 16.21
N TYR A 83 -3.06 11.21 16.82
CA TYR A 83 -1.96 10.62 17.59
C TYR A 83 -0.70 10.46 16.73
N LEU A 84 -0.83 9.86 15.53
CA LEU A 84 0.29 9.64 14.62
C LEU A 84 0.97 10.96 14.22
N MET A 85 0.16 11.96 13.85
CA MET A 85 0.68 13.26 13.42
C MET A 85 1.32 14.05 14.55
N SER A 86 0.79 13.94 15.77
CA SER A 86 1.39 14.50 16.98
C SER A 86 2.79 13.94 17.21
N LYS A 87 2.91 12.61 17.29
CA LYS A 87 4.21 11.93 17.48
C LYS A 87 5.20 12.21 16.37
N PHE A 88 4.71 12.22 15.13
CA PHE A 88 5.52 12.55 13.97
C PHE A 88 6.05 13.99 14.01
N PHE A 89 5.20 14.97 14.37
CA PHE A 89 5.61 16.35 14.47
C PHE A 89 6.60 16.58 15.61
N ASP A 90 6.40 15.95 16.77
CA ASP A 90 7.36 15.94 17.88
C ASP A 90 8.74 15.41 17.45
N ALA A 91 8.74 14.37 16.61
CA ALA A 91 9.98 13.83 16.06
C ALA A 91 10.65 14.78 15.06
N LEU A 92 9.87 15.48 14.23
CA LEU A 92 10.39 16.51 13.31
C LEU A 92 11.02 17.69 14.06
N LEU A 93 10.44 18.13 15.16
CA LEU A 93 10.96 19.25 15.98
C LEU A 93 12.33 18.95 16.58
N LYS A 94 12.74 17.69 16.70
CA LYS A 94 14.08 17.31 17.16
C LYS A 94 15.18 17.59 16.12
N HIS A 95 14.81 17.85 14.87
CA HIS A 95 15.73 18.20 13.80
C HIS A 95 15.93 19.73 13.76
N GLU A 96 16.85 20.25 14.57
CA GLU A 96 17.11 21.68 14.71
C GLU A 96 17.54 22.36 13.40
N ASP A 97 18.16 21.60 12.50
CA ASP A 97 18.59 22.03 11.17
C ASP A 97 17.43 22.47 10.28
N LEU A 98 16.20 21.98 10.51
CA LEU A 98 15.01 22.38 9.77
C LEU A 98 14.51 23.79 10.13
N GLY A 99 14.96 24.38 11.23
CA GLY A 99 14.53 25.72 11.67
C GLY A 99 13.04 25.84 11.94
N LEU A 100 12.40 24.76 12.38
CA LEU A 100 10.99 24.76 12.77
C LEU A 100 10.84 25.43 14.14
N CYS A 101 9.99 26.44 14.23
CA CYS A 101 9.73 27.19 15.46
C CYS A 101 8.23 27.51 15.59
N PRO A 102 7.37 26.49 15.73
CA PRO A 102 5.92 26.69 15.85
C PRO A 102 5.60 27.54 17.09
N THR A 103 4.61 28.39 16.97
CA THR A 103 4.01 29.03 18.16
C THR A 103 3.24 27.97 18.95
N GLU A 104 2.99 28.24 20.25
CA GLU A 104 2.17 27.35 21.11
C GLU A 104 0.82 27.04 20.47
N LYS A 105 0.16 28.05 19.90
CA LYS A 105 -1.11 27.88 19.18
C LYS A 105 -0.99 26.94 17.96
N GLN A 106 0.11 27.04 17.22
CA GLN A 106 0.34 26.16 16.05
C GLN A 106 0.63 24.74 16.49
N TYR A 107 1.45 24.58 17.53
CA TYR A 107 1.74 23.27 18.11
C TYR A 107 0.47 22.59 18.60
N GLN A 108 -0.32 23.28 19.45
CA GLN A 108 -1.60 22.76 19.94
C GLN A 108 -2.59 22.48 18.79
N GLY A 109 -2.62 23.35 17.77
CA GLY A 109 -3.44 23.15 16.59
C GLY A 109 -3.13 21.82 15.87
N ILE A 110 -1.84 21.45 15.77
CA ILE A 110 -1.45 20.15 15.16
C ILE A 110 -1.95 18.99 16.03
N GLN A 111 -1.82 19.08 17.34
CA GLN A 111 -2.34 18.08 18.28
C GLN A 111 -3.86 17.88 18.10
N ASP A 112 -4.58 18.98 17.87
CA ASP A 112 -6.04 19.00 17.70
C ASP A 112 -6.48 18.63 16.26
N GLY A 113 -5.55 18.35 15.33
CA GLY A 113 -5.84 18.02 13.94
C GLY A 113 -6.03 19.24 13.02
N ASP A 114 -5.56 20.43 13.41
CA ASP A 114 -5.68 21.67 12.62
C ASP A 114 -4.62 21.75 11.51
N TYR A 115 -4.72 20.82 10.57
CA TYR A 115 -3.88 20.77 9.38
C TYR A 115 -4.68 20.26 8.18
N THR A 116 -4.17 20.58 6.99
CA THR A 116 -4.84 20.21 5.74
C THR A 116 -4.17 19.02 5.09
N LEU A 117 -4.92 17.92 4.92
CA LEU A 117 -4.51 16.71 4.22
C LEU A 117 -4.62 16.89 2.71
N LYS A 118 -3.60 16.44 1.98
CA LYS A 118 -3.54 16.41 0.51
C LYS A 118 -3.54 15.00 -0.04
N ARG A 119 -3.03 14.04 0.73
CA ARG A 119 -3.05 12.61 0.45
C ARG A 119 -3.00 11.84 1.75
N VAL A 120 -3.78 10.78 1.83
CA VAL A 120 -3.69 9.78 2.89
C VAL A 120 -3.75 8.40 2.23
N ASP A 121 -2.80 7.54 2.57
CA ASP A 121 -2.85 6.12 2.20
C ASP A 121 -3.19 5.33 3.45
N LEU A 122 -4.21 4.50 3.33
CA LEU A 122 -4.70 3.60 4.40
C LEU A 122 -4.48 2.17 3.98
N ASN A 123 -4.05 1.33 4.86
CA ASN A 123 -3.92 -0.09 4.55
C ASN A 123 -4.49 -0.99 5.63
N GLN A 124 -4.79 -2.22 5.22
CA GLN A 124 -5.12 -3.34 6.08
C GLN A 124 -4.54 -4.62 5.50
N SER A 125 -4.29 -5.59 6.35
CA SER A 125 -3.71 -6.88 5.94
C SER A 125 -4.64 -8.02 6.29
N TRP A 126 -4.68 -9.04 5.43
CA TRP A 126 -5.34 -10.31 5.66
C TRP A 126 -4.29 -11.41 5.64
N HIS A 127 -4.36 -12.33 6.58
CA HIS A 127 -3.45 -13.47 6.59
C HIS A 127 -3.98 -14.59 5.69
N LEU A 128 -3.15 -14.98 4.74
CA LEU A 128 -3.30 -16.20 3.98
C LEU A 128 -2.31 -17.24 4.54
N LYS A 129 -2.32 -18.44 3.97
CA LYS A 129 -1.51 -19.54 4.45
C LYS A 129 0.00 -19.24 4.42
N ASP A 130 0.46 -18.71 3.30
CA ASP A 130 1.86 -18.41 3.01
C ASP A 130 1.98 -17.37 1.89
N ARG A 131 3.20 -16.93 1.60
CA ARG A 131 3.51 -15.93 0.56
C ARG A 131 3.05 -16.38 -0.83
N GLU A 132 3.18 -17.67 -1.16
CA GLU A 132 2.76 -18.20 -2.46
C GLU A 132 1.27 -18.08 -2.65
N THR A 133 0.50 -18.39 -1.60
CA THR A 133 -0.96 -18.23 -1.59
C THR A 133 -1.35 -16.75 -1.74
N VAL A 134 -0.63 -15.82 -1.10
CA VAL A 134 -0.85 -14.36 -1.27
C VAL A 134 -0.63 -13.96 -2.73
N LEU A 135 0.48 -14.36 -3.32
CA LEU A 135 0.78 -14.05 -4.72
C LEU A 135 -0.21 -14.70 -5.70
N ALA A 136 -0.66 -15.92 -5.42
CA ALA A 136 -1.70 -16.58 -6.19
C ALA A 136 -3.03 -15.83 -6.12
N TRP A 137 -3.43 -15.37 -4.93
CA TRP A 137 -4.62 -14.55 -4.73
C TRP A 137 -4.56 -13.26 -5.57
N ILE A 138 -3.45 -12.53 -5.50
CA ILE A 138 -3.27 -11.26 -6.24
C ILE A 138 -3.40 -11.50 -7.75
N ARG A 139 -2.80 -12.59 -8.26
CA ARG A 139 -2.87 -12.92 -9.68
C ARG A 139 -4.29 -13.31 -10.13
N ALA A 140 -4.99 -14.09 -9.33
CA ALA A 140 -6.37 -14.47 -9.59
C ALA A 140 -7.29 -13.24 -9.55
N ALA A 141 -7.16 -12.38 -8.53
CA ALA A 141 -7.93 -11.14 -8.41
C ALA A 141 -7.71 -10.21 -9.63
N GLY A 142 -6.48 -10.12 -10.14
CA GLY A 142 -6.20 -9.34 -11.34
C GLY A 142 -6.91 -9.80 -12.60
N SER A 143 -7.33 -11.06 -12.64
CA SER A 143 -8.04 -11.64 -13.79
C SER A 143 -9.55 -11.56 -13.66
N CYS A 144 -10.11 -11.67 -12.45
CA CYS A 144 -11.55 -11.79 -12.24
C CYS A 144 -12.17 -10.73 -11.32
N ALA A 145 -11.36 -9.94 -10.62
CA ALA A 145 -11.88 -8.90 -9.74
C ALA A 145 -12.09 -7.57 -10.47
N ARG A 146 -13.16 -6.88 -10.11
CA ARG A 146 -13.46 -5.51 -10.51
C ARG A 146 -13.79 -4.69 -9.27
N LEU A 147 -13.36 -3.45 -9.26
CA LEU A 147 -13.75 -2.51 -8.21
C LEU A 147 -14.75 -1.51 -8.79
N LYS A 148 -15.90 -1.40 -8.14
CA LYS A 148 -16.94 -0.45 -8.52
C LYS A 148 -16.35 0.95 -8.71
N HIS A 149 -16.69 1.63 -9.77
CA HIS A 149 -16.16 2.94 -10.15
C HIS A 149 -14.64 2.99 -10.48
N ARG A 150 -13.90 1.86 -10.44
CA ARG A 150 -12.47 1.79 -10.78
C ARG A 150 -12.15 0.78 -11.88
N GLY A 151 -13.09 -0.14 -12.14
CA GLY A 151 -12.99 -1.12 -13.21
C GLY A 151 -12.06 -2.28 -12.86
N ALA A 152 -11.55 -2.96 -13.89
CA ALA A 152 -10.67 -4.11 -13.76
C ALA A 152 -9.29 -3.72 -13.21
N GLY A 153 -8.64 -4.66 -12.52
CA GLY A 153 -7.31 -4.51 -11.98
C GLY A 153 -6.23 -4.38 -13.07
N GLN A 154 -5.19 -3.62 -12.79
CA GLN A 154 -4.02 -3.42 -13.64
C GLN A 154 -2.75 -3.69 -12.85
N TYR A 155 -1.84 -4.48 -13.41
CA TYR A 155 -0.55 -4.76 -12.77
C TYR A 155 0.48 -3.67 -13.03
N THR A 156 1.31 -3.42 -12.01
CA THR A 156 2.58 -2.73 -12.12
C THR A 156 3.58 -3.48 -11.24
N GLY A 157 4.51 -4.21 -11.86
CA GLY A 157 5.31 -5.21 -11.15
C GLY A 157 4.39 -6.27 -10.52
N ASP A 158 4.60 -6.57 -9.26
CA ASP A 158 3.82 -7.55 -8.49
C ASP A 158 2.65 -6.94 -7.70
N THR A 159 2.33 -5.68 -7.98
CA THR A 159 1.21 -4.96 -7.34
C THR A 159 0.02 -4.87 -8.29
N LEU A 160 -1.15 -5.26 -7.83
CA LEU A 160 -2.42 -5.09 -8.51
C LEU A 160 -3.04 -3.74 -8.11
N TYR A 161 -3.39 -2.93 -9.10
CA TYR A 161 -4.02 -1.62 -8.90
C TYR A 161 -5.42 -1.59 -9.47
N PHE A 162 -6.35 -0.98 -8.76
CA PHE A 162 -7.64 -0.54 -9.27
C PHE A 162 -7.65 0.98 -9.28
N GLY A 163 -7.87 1.57 -10.46
CA GLY A 163 -7.90 3.02 -10.64
C GLY A 163 -6.55 3.72 -10.45
N LYS A 164 -5.42 3.12 -10.83
CA LYS A 164 -4.05 3.64 -10.66
C LYS A 164 -3.89 5.11 -11.04
N ASN A 165 -4.46 5.52 -12.18
CA ASN A 165 -4.35 6.87 -12.72
C ASN A 165 -5.47 7.82 -12.26
N SER A 166 -6.32 7.40 -11.33
CA SER A 166 -7.40 8.23 -10.81
C SER A 166 -6.84 9.41 -10.04
N ARG A 167 -7.37 10.61 -10.29
CA ARG A 167 -7.06 11.82 -9.51
C ARG A 167 -7.75 11.87 -8.14
N ARG A 168 -8.65 10.91 -7.87
CA ARG A 168 -9.46 10.86 -6.65
C ARG A 168 -8.91 9.86 -5.66
N TRP A 169 -9.03 8.58 -5.95
CA TRP A 169 -8.51 7.50 -5.12
C TRP A 169 -8.21 6.26 -5.95
N ALA A 170 -7.40 5.39 -5.43
CA ALA A 170 -7.02 4.11 -6.04
C ALA A 170 -6.82 3.05 -4.95
N VAL A 171 -6.95 1.78 -5.33
CA VAL A 171 -6.64 0.64 -4.46
C VAL A 171 -5.43 -0.09 -4.98
N LYS A 172 -4.58 -0.57 -4.07
CA LYS A 172 -3.44 -1.45 -4.35
C LYS A 172 -3.60 -2.74 -3.54
N CYS A 173 -3.32 -3.88 -4.17
CA CYS A 173 -3.22 -5.17 -3.50
C CYS A 173 -1.84 -5.74 -3.75
N TYR A 174 -1.11 -6.11 -2.70
CA TYR A 174 0.25 -6.63 -2.81
C TYR A 174 0.63 -7.55 -1.64
N SER A 175 1.66 -8.37 -1.86
CA SER A 175 2.24 -9.20 -0.80
C SER A 175 3.20 -8.37 0.04
N LYS A 176 2.91 -8.23 1.33
CA LYS A 176 3.79 -7.50 2.26
C LYS A 176 5.14 -8.18 2.41
N GLY A 177 5.16 -9.51 2.47
CA GLY A 177 6.40 -10.27 2.52
C GLY A 177 7.24 -10.11 1.26
N HIS A 178 6.62 -10.05 0.07
CA HIS A 178 7.35 -9.80 -1.17
C HIS A 178 7.93 -8.37 -1.20
N GLU A 179 7.16 -7.37 -0.78
CA GLU A 179 7.57 -5.96 -0.72
C GLU A 179 8.80 -5.77 0.18
N ILE A 180 8.78 -6.26 1.43
CA ILE A 180 9.89 -6.05 2.39
C ILE A 180 11.16 -6.82 2.03
N ASN A 181 11.08 -7.78 1.13
CA ASN A 181 12.25 -8.51 0.59
C ASN A 181 12.77 -7.88 -0.71
N ALA A 182 12.03 -6.93 -1.31
CA ALA A 182 12.49 -6.21 -2.50
C ALA A 182 13.63 -5.24 -2.15
N LYS A 183 14.65 -5.16 -3.00
CA LYS A 183 15.88 -4.37 -2.77
C LYS A 183 15.62 -2.92 -2.34
N SER A 184 14.57 -2.29 -2.90
CA SER A 184 14.20 -0.89 -2.61
C SER A 184 13.38 -0.70 -1.33
N HIS A 185 12.87 -1.79 -0.74
CA HIS A 185 11.98 -1.77 0.43
C HIS A 185 12.46 -2.68 1.56
N LYS A 186 13.68 -3.24 1.43
CA LYS A 186 14.24 -4.16 2.42
C LYS A 186 14.16 -3.54 3.82
N LEU A 187 13.73 -4.35 4.79
CA LEU A 187 13.76 -3.94 6.19
C LEU A 187 15.21 -3.77 6.65
N PRO A 188 15.46 -2.80 7.54
CA PRO A 188 16.71 -2.73 8.28
C PRO A 188 17.05 -4.07 8.93
N ASP A 189 18.34 -4.41 9.01
CA ASP A 189 18.76 -5.72 9.47
C ASP A 189 18.33 -5.98 10.93
N GLU A 190 18.27 -4.95 11.75
CA GLU A 190 17.80 -4.98 13.14
C GLU A 190 16.30 -5.31 13.27
N LEU A 191 15.52 -5.04 12.22
CA LEU A 191 14.08 -5.31 12.16
C LEU A 191 13.75 -6.62 11.42
N GLN A 192 14.73 -7.35 10.92
CA GLN A 192 14.52 -8.64 10.27
C GLN A 192 14.36 -9.78 11.29
N ILE A 193 13.51 -9.60 12.28
CA ILE A 193 13.21 -10.62 13.27
C ILE A 193 12.27 -11.70 12.70
N PRO A 194 12.46 -12.99 13.06
CA PRO A 194 11.71 -14.10 12.46
C PRO A 194 10.19 -13.93 12.51
N GLU A 195 9.64 -13.51 13.64
CA GLU A 195 8.20 -13.36 13.83
C GLU A 195 7.62 -12.25 12.93
N LEU A 196 8.35 -11.15 12.73
CA LEU A 196 7.92 -10.04 11.87
C LEU A 196 7.95 -10.46 10.40
N MET A 197 8.97 -11.19 10.00
CA MET A 197 9.12 -11.73 8.65
C MET A 197 8.04 -12.76 8.33
N GLU A 198 7.77 -13.70 9.26
CA GLU A 198 6.71 -14.70 9.11
C GLU A 198 5.33 -14.05 9.01
N TRP A 199 5.05 -13.07 9.85
CA TRP A 199 3.80 -12.32 9.79
C TRP A 199 3.61 -11.65 8.43
N ALA A 200 4.64 -10.97 7.94
CA ALA A 200 4.61 -10.26 6.67
C ALA A 200 4.47 -11.21 5.48
N ASP A 201 5.05 -12.40 5.54
CA ASP A 201 4.98 -13.40 4.47
C ASP A 201 3.55 -13.92 4.22
N LYS A 202 2.75 -13.98 5.26
CA LYS A 202 1.34 -14.37 5.20
C LYS A 202 0.41 -13.21 4.84
N ALA A 203 0.90 -11.98 4.83
CA ALA A 203 0.07 -10.78 4.71
C ALA A 203 -0.21 -10.38 3.26
N LEU A 204 -1.46 -10.57 2.84
CA LEU A 204 -2.07 -9.84 1.73
C LEU A 204 -2.39 -8.43 2.22
N ARG A 205 -1.73 -7.42 1.67
CA ARG A 205 -2.01 -6.02 2.00
C ARG A 205 -2.87 -5.36 0.94
N ILE A 206 -3.93 -4.72 1.41
CA ILE A 206 -4.79 -3.88 0.58
C ILE A 206 -4.65 -2.44 1.09
N GLU A 207 -4.38 -1.53 0.18
CA GLU A 207 -4.11 -0.13 0.48
C GLU A 207 -4.99 0.78 -0.38
N ILE A 208 -5.64 1.76 0.25
CA ILE A 208 -6.36 2.84 -0.44
C ILE A 208 -5.49 4.09 -0.45
N VAL A 209 -5.26 4.63 -1.64
CA VAL A 209 -4.61 5.94 -1.84
C VAL A 209 -5.68 6.99 -2.07
N ILE A 210 -5.88 7.89 -1.13
CA ILE A 210 -6.91 8.95 -1.20
C ILE A 210 -6.21 10.28 -1.48
N ARG A 211 -6.62 10.94 -2.55
CA ARG A 211 -6.01 12.21 -3.01
C ARG A 211 -6.87 13.41 -2.66
N SER A 212 -6.30 14.59 -2.78
CA SER A 212 -6.87 15.87 -2.31
C SER A 212 -8.29 16.15 -2.82
N ILE A 213 -8.62 15.76 -4.06
CA ILE A 213 -9.98 15.96 -4.60
C ILE A 213 -10.97 15.13 -3.79
N GLN A 214 -10.67 13.85 -3.57
CA GLN A 214 -11.56 12.95 -2.84
C GLN A 214 -11.65 13.29 -1.35
N LEU A 215 -10.51 13.69 -0.74
CA LEU A 215 -10.50 14.16 0.65
C LEU A 215 -11.42 15.35 0.86
N LYS A 216 -11.47 16.29 -0.11
CA LYS A 216 -12.38 17.43 -0.06
C LYS A 216 -13.84 17.01 -0.23
N ASP A 217 -14.14 16.17 -1.22
CA ASP A 217 -15.50 15.71 -1.49
C ASP A 217 -16.09 14.93 -0.29
N TRP A 218 -15.25 14.17 0.42
CA TRP A 218 -15.67 13.44 1.62
C TRP A 218 -15.59 14.27 2.91
N LEU A 219 -15.19 15.56 2.84
CA LEU A 219 -14.97 16.43 4.00
C LEU A 219 -13.89 15.91 4.97
N LEU A 220 -12.96 15.10 4.48
CA LEU A 220 -11.86 14.51 5.23
C LEU A 220 -10.51 15.22 4.99
N HIS A 221 -10.52 16.40 4.38
CA HIS A 221 -9.30 17.18 4.12
C HIS A 221 -8.72 17.85 5.37
N SER A 222 -9.47 17.93 6.48
CA SER A 222 -8.98 18.41 7.78
C SER A 222 -8.68 17.24 8.71
N GLY A 223 -7.55 17.29 9.43
CA GLY A 223 -7.23 16.29 10.44
C GLY A 223 -8.28 16.20 11.56
N LYS A 224 -8.99 17.29 11.85
CA LYS A 224 -10.09 17.33 12.83
C LYS A 224 -11.25 16.40 12.48
N SER A 225 -11.46 16.14 11.19
CA SER A 225 -12.55 15.27 10.72
C SER A 225 -12.27 13.77 10.90
N TRP A 226 -11.05 13.41 11.31
CA TRP A 226 -10.63 12.01 11.44
C TRP A 226 -10.84 11.50 12.87
N THR A 227 -11.36 10.29 12.95
CA THR A 227 -11.44 9.47 14.16
C THR A 227 -10.66 8.17 13.92
N PRO A 228 -10.31 7.39 14.97
CA PRO A 228 -9.68 6.08 14.79
C PRO A 228 -10.47 5.10 13.90
N ASP A 229 -11.80 5.23 13.84
CA ASP A 229 -12.66 4.39 13.00
C ASP A 229 -12.69 4.79 11.53
N THR A 230 -12.27 6.02 11.19
CA THR A 230 -12.34 6.56 9.81
C THR A 230 -11.58 5.68 8.81
N SER A 231 -10.40 5.21 9.17
CA SER A 231 -9.60 4.33 8.31
C SER A 231 -10.32 3.02 8.00
N LYS A 232 -10.89 2.39 9.01
CA LYS A 232 -11.63 1.13 8.90
C LYS A 232 -12.89 1.30 8.06
N MET A 233 -13.67 2.36 8.32
CA MET A 233 -14.88 2.66 7.56
C MET A 233 -14.58 2.87 6.06
N LEU A 234 -13.52 3.61 5.73
CA LEU A 234 -13.14 3.87 4.34
C LEU A 234 -12.65 2.59 3.63
N LEU A 235 -11.90 1.74 4.31
CA LEU A 235 -11.47 0.45 3.76
C LEU A 235 -12.67 -0.48 3.52
N CYS A 236 -13.63 -0.55 4.45
CA CYS A 236 -14.84 -1.32 4.25
C CYS A 236 -15.63 -0.81 3.05
N SER A 237 -15.99 0.47 3.03
CA SER A 237 -16.88 1.03 1.99
C SER A 237 -16.27 1.06 0.59
N CYS A 238 -14.95 1.33 0.48
CA CYS A 238 -14.29 1.46 -0.83
C CYS A 238 -13.68 0.16 -1.35
N VAL A 239 -13.47 -0.84 -0.51
CA VAL A 239 -12.84 -2.09 -0.92
C VAL A 239 -13.78 -3.27 -0.71
N ILE A 240 -14.17 -3.53 0.54
CA ILE A 240 -14.90 -4.77 0.86
C ILE A 240 -16.29 -4.76 0.21
N ASP A 241 -17.00 -3.62 0.31
CA ASP A 241 -18.37 -3.48 -0.22
C ASP A 241 -18.39 -3.27 -1.74
N ASP A 242 -17.33 -2.69 -2.32
CA ASP A 242 -17.26 -2.31 -3.73
C ASP A 242 -16.43 -3.27 -4.60
N LEU A 243 -15.75 -4.27 -4.01
CA LEU A 243 -14.97 -5.26 -4.73
C LEU A 243 -15.88 -6.37 -5.27
N GLU A 244 -16.17 -6.29 -6.55
CA GLU A 244 -16.90 -7.33 -7.26
C GLU A 244 -15.90 -8.42 -7.72
N ILE A 245 -16.03 -9.61 -7.19
CA ILE A 245 -15.29 -10.78 -7.66
C ILE A 245 -16.29 -11.63 -8.42
N THR A 246 -16.05 -11.78 -9.71
CA THR A 246 -16.88 -12.66 -10.53
C THR A 246 -16.66 -14.09 -10.03
N ASP A 247 -17.69 -14.68 -9.45
CA ASP A 247 -17.70 -16.07 -8.93
C ASP A 247 -17.57 -17.09 -10.07
N ASN A 248 -16.47 -17.03 -10.81
CA ASN A 248 -16.08 -18.08 -11.75
C ASN A 248 -15.08 -19.06 -11.09
N MET A 249 -15.13 -19.17 -9.78
CA MET A 249 -14.41 -20.23 -9.07
C MET A 249 -15.30 -21.46 -9.00
N ALA A 250 -15.44 -22.12 -10.16
CA ALA A 250 -16.02 -23.43 -10.22
C ALA A 250 -15.24 -24.40 -9.31
N LEU A 251 -15.95 -25.24 -8.59
CA LEU A 251 -15.36 -26.41 -7.95
C LEU A 251 -14.62 -27.25 -9.03
N PRO A 252 -13.60 -28.06 -8.68
CA PRO A 252 -12.76 -28.76 -9.64
C PRO A 252 -13.54 -29.52 -10.76
N ASP A 253 -14.69 -30.07 -10.44
CA ASP A 253 -15.54 -30.80 -11.41
C ASP A 253 -16.28 -29.85 -12.37
N ASP A 254 -16.69 -28.69 -11.92
CA ASP A 254 -17.34 -27.67 -12.77
C ASP A 254 -16.32 -26.96 -13.69
N LEU A 255 -15.09 -26.87 -13.28
CA LEU A 255 -13.99 -26.29 -14.07
C LEU A 255 -13.67 -27.16 -15.29
N LEU A 256 -13.67 -28.50 -15.15
CA LEU A 256 -13.48 -29.42 -16.26
C LEU A 256 -14.58 -29.22 -17.32
N THR A 257 -15.77 -28.85 -16.92
CA THR A 257 -16.88 -28.59 -17.85
C THR A 257 -16.74 -27.22 -18.53
N ALA A 258 -16.31 -26.21 -17.83
CA ALA A 258 -16.16 -24.85 -18.32
C ALA A 258 -14.90 -24.61 -19.20
N LEU A 259 -13.85 -25.41 -19.00
CA LEU A 259 -12.61 -25.27 -19.78
C LEU A 259 -12.79 -25.72 -21.25
N PRO A 260 -12.21 -24.98 -22.21
CA PRO A 260 -12.10 -25.46 -23.58
C PRO A 260 -11.44 -26.82 -23.64
N THR A 261 -11.94 -27.72 -24.50
CA THR A 261 -11.50 -29.13 -24.59
C THR A 261 -9.97 -29.28 -24.69
N ARG A 262 -9.32 -28.37 -25.42
CA ARG A 262 -7.85 -28.34 -25.57
C ARG A 262 -7.08 -28.07 -24.27
N LEU A 263 -7.71 -27.46 -23.27
CA LEU A 263 -7.08 -27.10 -21.98
C LEU A 263 -7.37 -28.17 -20.91
N LYS A 264 -8.33 -29.05 -21.11
CA LYS A 264 -8.68 -30.11 -20.15
C LYS A 264 -7.49 -31.04 -19.86
N GLY A 265 -6.74 -31.42 -20.90
CA GLY A 265 -5.52 -32.22 -20.76
C GLY A 265 -4.42 -31.52 -19.99
N ILE A 266 -4.23 -30.23 -20.27
CA ILE A 266 -3.24 -29.37 -19.55
C ILE A 266 -3.63 -29.22 -18.09
N TYR A 267 -4.91 -29.03 -17.79
CA TYR A 267 -5.43 -28.97 -16.43
C TYR A 267 -5.20 -30.28 -15.66
N ALA A 268 -5.42 -31.42 -16.32
CA ALA A 268 -5.17 -32.74 -15.72
C ALA A 268 -3.68 -32.96 -15.39
N LEU A 269 -2.75 -32.53 -16.26
CA LEU A 269 -1.32 -32.58 -15.99
C LEU A 269 -0.95 -31.71 -14.78
N TRP A 270 -1.47 -30.51 -14.74
CA TRP A 270 -1.27 -29.60 -13.60
C TRP A 270 -1.82 -30.17 -12.29
N LEU A 271 -3.03 -30.70 -12.28
CA LEU A 271 -3.62 -31.41 -11.12
C LEU A 271 -2.76 -32.58 -10.64
N ASN A 272 -2.06 -33.23 -11.57
CA ASN A 272 -1.12 -34.31 -11.26
C ASN A 272 0.23 -33.82 -10.74
N GLY A 273 0.40 -32.51 -10.55
CA GLY A 273 1.60 -31.91 -9.98
C GLY A 273 2.75 -31.72 -10.98
N GLU A 274 2.47 -31.72 -12.29
CA GLU A 274 3.50 -31.43 -13.28
C GLU A 274 3.83 -29.93 -13.34
N ASP A 275 5.11 -29.62 -13.43
CA ASP A 275 5.58 -28.26 -13.70
C ASP A 275 5.41 -27.94 -15.19
N LEU A 276 4.30 -27.31 -15.51
CA LEU A 276 3.95 -26.95 -16.89
C LEU A 276 4.90 -25.95 -17.54
N ARG A 277 5.76 -25.26 -16.78
CA ARG A 277 6.80 -24.39 -17.35
C ARG A 277 7.90 -25.21 -18.05
N GLN A 278 8.14 -26.43 -17.57
CA GLN A 278 9.11 -27.33 -18.16
C GLN A 278 8.52 -28.13 -19.31
N SER A 279 7.20 -28.44 -19.24
CA SER A 279 6.50 -29.31 -20.21
C SER A 279 5.99 -28.55 -21.43
N LEU A 280 5.86 -27.22 -21.38
CA LEU A 280 5.27 -26.40 -22.46
C LEU A 280 6.24 -25.38 -23.03
N PRO A 281 6.19 -25.12 -24.37
CA PRO A 281 6.90 -23.97 -24.95
C PRO A 281 6.48 -22.65 -24.28
N LYS A 282 7.44 -21.76 -24.03
CA LYS A 282 7.26 -20.51 -23.26
C LYS A 282 6.02 -19.72 -23.67
N ASN A 283 5.85 -19.46 -24.98
CA ASN A 283 4.69 -18.67 -25.46
C ASN A 283 3.35 -19.40 -25.26
N THR A 284 3.33 -20.73 -25.39
CA THR A 284 2.15 -21.57 -25.16
C THR A 284 1.78 -21.58 -23.69
N PHE A 285 2.79 -21.71 -22.81
CA PHE A 285 2.59 -21.66 -21.37
C PHE A 285 1.92 -20.35 -20.94
N TYR A 286 2.44 -19.17 -21.34
CA TYR A 286 1.86 -17.89 -20.96
C TYR A 286 0.46 -17.64 -21.53
N ARG A 287 0.19 -18.13 -22.75
CA ARG A 287 -1.15 -18.09 -23.34
C ARG A 287 -2.15 -18.93 -22.54
N TYR A 288 -1.78 -20.17 -22.18
CA TYR A 288 -2.65 -21.03 -21.38
C TYR A 288 -2.82 -20.51 -19.96
N ARG A 289 -1.73 -20.04 -19.35
CA ARG A 289 -1.78 -19.42 -18.03
C ARG A 289 -2.79 -18.27 -17.98
N ARG A 290 -2.83 -17.43 -18.99
CA ARG A 290 -3.80 -16.32 -19.06
C ARG A 290 -5.24 -16.85 -19.02
N THR A 291 -5.56 -17.87 -19.81
CA THR A 291 -6.90 -18.47 -19.81
C THR A 291 -7.22 -19.14 -18.46
N PHE A 292 -6.26 -19.85 -17.87
CA PHE A 292 -6.49 -20.47 -16.55
C PHE A 292 -6.69 -19.44 -15.44
N LEU A 293 -6.02 -18.29 -15.50
CA LEU A 293 -6.23 -17.20 -14.56
C LEU A 293 -7.65 -16.61 -14.65
N GLU A 294 -8.27 -16.61 -15.82
CA GLU A 294 -9.69 -16.21 -16.00
C GLU A 294 -10.65 -17.14 -15.23
N HIS A 295 -10.18 -18.35 -14.90
CA HIS A 295 -10.89 -19.34 -14.07
C HIS A 295 -10.29 -19.45 -12.65
N GLY A 296 -9.47 -18.48 -12.21
CA GLY A 296 -8.90 -18.45 -10.88
C GLY A 296 -7.75 -19.42 -10.62
N ILE A 297 -7.17 -20.05 -11.66
CA ILE A 297 -6.08 -21.01 -11.55
C ILE A 297 -4.79 -20.41 -12.09
N ASP A 298 -3.73 -20.39 -11.28
CA ASP A 298 -2.39 -20.07 -11.75
C ASP A 298 -1.55 -21.33 -11.96
N ILE A 299 -1.49 -21.80 -13.22
CA ILE A 299 -0.68 -22.96 -13.61
C ILE A 299 0.83 -22.76 -13.51
N SER A 300 1.28 -21.55 -13.11
CA SER A 300 2.69 -21.30 -12.82
C SER A 300 3.11 -21.81 -11.44
N ILE A 301 2.17 -22.14 -10.60
CA ILE A 301 2.37 -22.77 -9.30
C ILE A 301 2.16 -24.26 -9.49
N VAL A 302 3.17 -25.06 -9.16
CA VAL A 302 3.05 -26.52 -9.24
C VAL A 302 1.97 -26.97 -8.26
N HIS A 303 1.00 -27.74 -8.77
CA HIS A 303 -0.07 -28.28 -7.94
C HIS A 303 0.48 -29.34 -6.99
N ASP A 304 0.37 -29.10 -5.69
CA ASP A 304 0.62 -30.13 -4.70
C ASP A 304 -0.62 -31.01 -4.57
N LYS A 305 -0.50 -32.28 -4.87
CA LYS A 305 -1.62 -33.28 -4.78
C LYS A 305 -2.29 -33.30 -3.39
N HIS A 306 -1.55 -32.91 -2.36
CA HIS A 306 -2.02 -32.85 -0.98
C HIS A 306 -2.56 -31.46 -0.59
N ARG A 307 -2.52 -30.49 -1.52
CA ARG A 307 -2.94 -29.09 -1.29
C ARG A 307 -3.90 -28.66 -2.40
N ASN A 308 -5.02 -28.09 -2.02
CA ASN A 308 -5.92 -27.45 -2.96
C ASN A 308 -5.37 -26.06 -3.34
N ASN A 309 -4.82 -25.89 -4.56
CA ASN A 309 -4.27 -24.63 -5.06
C ASN A 309 -5.34 -23.69 -5.64
N ILE A 310 -6.62 -24.03 -5.51
CA ILE A 310 -7.72 -23.14 -5.83
C ILE A 310 -7.83 -22.12 -4.70
N VAL A 311 -7.69 -20.84 -5.03
CA VAL A 311 -7.71 -19.73 -4.06
C VAL A 311 -9.12 -19.14 -4.03
N PRO A 312 -9.92 -19.35 -2.98
CA PRO A 312 -11.25 -18.74 -2.85
C PRO A 312 -11.09 -17.25 -2.51
N LEU A 313 -11.11 -16.39 -3.56
CA LEU A 313 -10.82 -14.96 -3.42
C LEU A 313 -11.73 -14.26 -2.42
N VAL A 314 -13.02 -14.52 -2.47
CA VAL A 314 -14.01 -13.91 -1.58
C VAL A 314 -13.79 -14.31 -0.13
N ARG A 315 -13.60 -15.62 0.12
CA ARG A 315 -13.48 -16.19 1.47
C ARG A 315 -12.38 -15.55 2.33
N TYR A 316 -11.29 -15.12 1.70
CA TYR A 316 -10.20 -14.48 2.45
C TYR A 316 -10.52 -13.05 2.85
N LEU A 317 -11.31 -12.31 2.07
CA LEU A 317 -11.70 -10.95 2.40
C LEU A 317 -12.93 -10.89 3.33
N GLU A 318 -13.75 -11.95 3.37
CA GLU A 318 -14.81 -12.13 4.36
C GLU A 318 -14.24 -12.40 5.77
N ALA A 319 -13.03 -12.94 5.85
CA ALA A 319 -12.33 -13.13 7.11
C ALA A 319 -11.99 -11.78 7.75
N GLN A 320 -11.93 -11.75 9.08
CA GLN A 320 -11.47 -10.55 9.78
C GLN A 320 -10.04 -10.22 9.35
N PRO A 321 -9.74 -8.93 9.13
CA PRO A 321 -8.36 -8.49 8.91
C PRO A 321 -7.44 -8.94 10.04
N ALA A 322 -6.17 -9.15 9.71
CA ALA A 322 -5.18 -9.58 10.68
C ALA A 322 -4.91 -8.47 11.71
N ASP A 323 -5.12 -8.77 12.97
CA ASP A 323 -4.80 -7.89 14.09
C ASP A 323 -3.30 -7.79 14.31
N ILE A 324 -2.89 -6.71 14.98
CA ILE A 324 -1.51 -6.57 15.45
C ILE A 324 -1.30 -7.56 16.61
N PRO A 325 -0.35 -8.49 16.50
CA PRO A 325 -0.15 -9.51 17.53
C PRO A 325 0.45 -8.90 18.81
N GLN A 326 0.14 -9.49 19.95
CA GLN A 326 0.58 -9.02 21.26
C GLN A 326 2.13 -8.87 21.35
N TRP A 327 2.87 -9.82 20.78
CA TRP A 327 4.35 -9.77 20.76
C TRP A 327 4.90 -8.52 20.06
N ALA A 328 4.15 -7.90 19.13
CA ALA A 328 4.61 -6.68 18.44
C ALA A 328 4.65 -5.48 19.40
N TYR A 329 3.70 -5.39 20.32
CA TYR A 329 3.69 -4.38 21.39
C TYR A 329 4.81 -4.66 22.40
N GLU A 330 4.99 -5.91 22.82
CA GLU A 330 6.03 -6.34 23.77
C GLU A 330 7.45 -6.06 23.24
N LYS A 331 7.63 -6.15 21.92
CA LYS A 331 8.91 -5.84 21.25
C LYS A 331 9.05 -4.37 20.82
N ASN A 332 8.11 -3.48 21.20
CA ASN A 332 8.09 -2.06 20.83
C ASN A 332 8.13 -1.83 19.30
N LEU A 333 7.43 -2.66 18.54
CA LEU A 333 7.32 -2.55 17.08
C LEU A 333 6.09 -1.76 16.64
N VAL A 334 5.37 -1.16 17.57
CA VAL A 334 4.18 -0.33 17.31
C VAL A 334 4.38 1.01 18.00
N ALA A 335 4.49 2.10 17.21
CA ALA A 335 4.66 3.47 17.69
C ALA A 335 3.33 4.11 18.11
#